data_c4affbceb8f6ade2e042f505eda124fc
#
_entry.id   c4affbceb8f6ade2e042f505eda124fc
#
_cell.length_a   1.000
_cell.length_b   1.000
_cell.length_c   1.000
_cell.angle_alpha   90.00
_cell.angle_beta   90.00
_cell.angle_gamma   90.00
#
_symmetry.space_group_name_H-M   'P 1'
#
loop_
_entity.id
_entity.type
_entity.pdbx_description
1 polymer ?
#
loop_
_entity_poly.entity_id
_entity_poly.type
_entity_poly.pdbx_seq_one_letter_code
_entity_poly.pdbx_strand_id
1 'polypeptide(L)'
;PVKVLSGGEKRRVALCRLLLQKPSILLLDEPTNFLDEGGLAEAERLLARYPKAFVAVSHDRDLLDNCASGILELEDGLLRRYTGGYSDYRRRREEEIAAAWEDFHRAGRERAKLLEGLNRRLGLLHRMEGGGFSGTAHANRAGSDSFSRRAAKVARTARTVKRRIARLEAERLVQPKGRGLKIRPPLNEPPRAGEVVARTEKLYFAHLGGPELFGGLDFTLHRGERVRLAGPNGSGKTTLLRLLLGELAPSGGTVGLGAGVRPFHADQRSAGLPADGTVFEALRENTGLTRNEIHYLLARLLFRREEAEKPVAALSGGERARLFLALVSVTEANLLVLDEPTAHLDLASIEALESALANYAGTVLFVSHDRAFGRNVGDRRFDLEGGVLRFS
;
A
#
# COMPACT_ATOMS: atom_id res chain seq x y z
N PRO A 1 3.03 8.88 -39.28
CA PRO A 1 1.70 9.28 -38.81
C PRO A 1 1.55 8.95 -37.34
N VAL A 2 0.97 9.86 -36.52
CA VAL A 2 0.78 9.71 -35.08
C VAL A 2 0.03 8.42 -34.67
N LYS A 3 -0.71 7.83 -35.60
CA LYS A 3 -1.43 6.56 -35.38
C LYS A 3 -0.54 5.35 -35.15
N VAL A 4 0.71 5.37 -35.60
CA VAL A 4 1.68 4.25 -35.54
C VAL A 4 2.50 4.30 -34.21
N LEU A 5 2.44 5.40 -33.47
CA LEU A 5 3.19 5.57 -32.23
C LEU A 5 2.63 4.72 -31.09
N SER A 6 3.52 4.18 -30.27
CA SER A 6 3.19 3.55 -28.99
C SER A 6 2.52 4.51 -28.01
N GLY A 7 1.90 4.01 -26.96
CA GLY A 7 1.30 4.84 -25.92
C GLY A 7 2.27 5.84 -25.30
N GLY A 8 3.48 5.41 -24.98
CA GLY A 8 4.53 6.25 -24.42
C GLY A 8 5.04 7.32 -25.39
N GLU A 9 5.23 6.96 -26.69
CA GLU A 9 5.62 7.92 -27.72
C GLU A 9 4.54 8.98 -27.95
N LYS A 10 3.27 8.59 -27.97
CA LYS A 10 2.14 9.54 -28.07
C LYS A 10 2.15 10.54 -26.92
N ARG A 11 2.40 10.09 -25.69
CA ARG A 11 2.48 10.96 -24.52
C ARG A 11 3.69 11.90 -24.57
N ARG A 12 4.87 11.42 -24.96
CA ARG A 12 6.06 12.27 -25.17
C ARG A 12 5.77 13.37 -26.20
N VAL A 13 5.18 13.02 -27.34
CA VAL A 13 4.77 14.00 -28.37
C VAL A 13 3.76 15.01 -27.83
N ALA A 14 2.78 14.56 -27.06
CA ALA A 14 1.77 15.45 -26.44
C ALA A 14 2.42 16.43 -25.45
N LEU A 15 3.32 15.95 -24.59
CA LEU A 15 4.05 16.77 -23.63
C LEU A 15 4.93 17.80 -24.35
N CYS A 16 5.71 17.37 -25.36
CA CYS A 16 6.51 18.29 -26.18
C CYS A 16 5.64 19.37 -26.85
N ARG A 17 4.50 19.00 -27.40
CA ARG A 17 3.54 19.94 -28.00
C ARG A 17 3.05 20.98 -27.02
N LEU A 18 2.66 20.55 -25.80
CA LEU A 18 2.22 21.46 -24.74
C LEU A 18 3.32 22.43 -24.32
N LEU A 19 4.55 21.93 -24.14
CA LEU A 19 5.69 22.75 -23.76
C LEU A 19 6.05 23.79 -24.84
N LEU A 20 5.94 23.44 -26.12
CA LEU A 20 6.17 24.34 -27.25
C LEU A 20 5.15 25.49 -27.31
N GLN A 21 3.93 25.28 -26.84
CA GLN A 21 2.89 26.31 -26.75
C GLN A 21 3.16 27.34 -25.65
N LYS A 22 4.08 27.05 -24.71
CA LYS A 22 4.47 27.91 -23.59
C LYS A 22 3.29 28.50 -22.82
N PRO A 23 2.29 27.70 -22.39
CA PRO A 23 1.14 28.20 -21.64
C PRO A 23 1.60 28.86 -20.33
N SER A 24 0.76 29.73 -19.75
CA SER A 24 1.07 30.36 -18.46
C SER A 24 1.04 29.36 -17.30
N ILE A 25 0.19 28.34 -17.38
CA ILE A 25 0.05 27.27 -16.40
C ILE A 25 -0.13 25.95 -17.18
N LEU A 26 0.60 24.90 -16.78
CA LEU A 26 0.40 23.53 -17.24
C LEU A 26 -0.44 22.76 -16.23
N LEU A 27 -1.44 22.04 -16.71
CA LEU A 27 -2.19 21.07 -15.93
C LEU A 27 -1.90 19.67 -16.50
N LEU A 28 -1.30 18.81 -15.68
CA LEU A 28 -0.84 17.49 -16.09
C LEU A 28 -1.53 16.43 -15.22
N ASP A 29 -2.17 15.47 -15.87
CA ASP A 29 -2.80 14.34 -15.21
C ASP A 29 -2.02 13.08 -15.57
N GLU A 30 -1.36 12.49 -14.57
CA GLU A 30 -0.51 11.31 -14.67
C GLU A 30 0.43 11.36 -15.89
N PRO A 31 1.32 12.37 -16.00
CA PRO A 31 2.16 12.57 -17.18
C PRO A 31 3.21 11.47 -17.38
N THR A 32 3.47 10.68 -16.35
CA THR A 32 4.46 9.61 -16.30
C THR A 32 3.91 8.24 -16.74
N ASN A 33 2.61 8.07 -16.80
CA ASN A 33 2.00 6.79 -17.17
C ASN A 33 2.44 6.33 -18.58
N PHE A 34 2.78 5.06 -18.71
CA PHE A 34 3.26 4.41 -19.95
C PHE A 34 4.64 4.88 -20.44
N LEU A 35 5.36 5.71 -19.68
CA LEU A 35 6.73 6.05 -19.99
C LEU A 35 7.67 4.99 -19.39
N ASP A 36 8.67 4.59 -20.16
CA ASP A 36 9.81 3.84 -19.64
C ASP A 36 10.78 4.77 -18.88
N GLU A 37 11.78 4.23 -18.23
CA GLU A 37 12.72 5.03 -17.43
C GLU A 37 13.39 6.16 -18.22
N GLY A 38 13.72 5.91 -19.51
CA GLY A 38 14.27 6.95 -20.39
C GLY A 38 13.28 8.08 -20.64
N GLY A 39 12.01 7.72 -20.90
CA GLY A 39 10.93 8.69 -21.06
C GLY A 39 10.61 9.47 -19.79
N LEU A 40 10.67 8.81 -18.62
CA LEU A 40 10.53 9.46 -17.32
C LEU A 40 11.62 10.51 -17.07
N ALA A 41 12.89 10.13 -17.27
CA ALA A 41 14.02 11.05 -17.10
C ALA A 41 13.96 12.25 -18.06
N GLU A 42 13.45 12.05 -19.28
CA GLU A 42 13.23 13.15 -20.22
C GLU A 42 12.11 14.07 -19.77
N ALA A 43 10.97 13.51 -19.36
CA ALA A 43 9.82 14.28 -18.86
C ALA A 43 10.23 15.14 -17.64
N GLU A 44 10.96 14.57 -16.69
CA GLU A 44 11.49 15.30 -15.53
C GLU A 44 12.40 16.46 -15.95
N ARG A 45 13.35 16.21 -16.85
CA ARG A 45 14.24 17.29 -17.35
C ARG A 45 13.48 18.43 -17.98
N LEU A 46 12.43 18.11 -18.75
CA LEU A 46 11.59 19.11 -19.40
C LEU A 46 10.75 19.91 -18.39
N LEU A 47 10.15 19.23 -17.40
CA LEU A 47 9.33 19.89 -16.37
C LEU A 47 10.17 20.71 -15.39
N ALA A 48 11.32 20.19 -14.95
CA ALA A 48 12.23 20.92 -14.08
C ALA A 48 12.76 22.24 -14.69
N ARG A 49 12.87 22.29 -16.03
CA ARG A 49 13.29 23.46 -16.78
C ARG A 49 12.13 24.35 -17.23
N TYR A 50 10.89 23.96 -16.95
CA TYR A 50 9.75 24.76 -17.38
C TYR A 50 9.68 26.08 -16.58
N PRO A 51 9.74 27.27 -17.27
CA PRO A 51 9.95 28.54 -16.58
C PRO A 51 8.68 29.12 -15.93
N LYS A 52 7.55 28.45 -16.09
CA LYS A 52 6.25 28.91 -15.58
C LYS A 52 5.65 27.89 -14.62
N ALA A 53 4.47 28.16 -14.09
CA ALA A 53 3.80 27.28 -13.15
C ALA A 53 3.24 26.02 -13.83
N PHE A 54 3.31 24.91 -13.13
CA PHE A 54 2.56 23.70 -13.47
C PHE A 54 1.91 23.06 -12.22
N VAL A 55 0.83 22.35 -12.44
CA VAL A 55 0.19 21.47 -11.45
C VAL A 55 0.13 20.09 -12.07
N ALA A 56 0.67 19.09 -11.38
CA ALA A 56 0.65 17.72 -11.83
C ALA A 56 -0.01 16.83 -10.79
N VAL A 57 -0.90 15.93 -11.25
CA VAL A 57 -1.33 14.77 -10.48
C VAL A 57 -0.40 13.64 -10.89
N SER A 58 0.29 13.02 -9.92
CA SER A 58 1.21 11.93 -10.20
C SER A 58 1.39 11.02 -9.00
N HIS A 59 1.63 9.74 -9.27
CA HIS A 59 2.07 8.74 -8.31
C HIS A 59 3.58 8.45 -8.40
N ASP A 60 4.29 9.14 -9.30
CA ASP A 60 5.75 9.02 -9.44
C ASP A 60 6.46 9.89 -8.40
N ARG A 61 7.05 9.23 -7.40
CA ARG A 61 7.74 9.89 -6.27
C ARG A 61 8.98 10.66 -6.71
N ASP A 62 9.73 10.12 -7.67
CA ASP A 62 10.93 10.77 -8.19
C ASP A 62 10.57 12.04 -8.97
N LEU A 63 9.49 12.01 -9.78
CA LEU A 63 8.99 13.21 -10.45
C LEU A 63 8.59 14.29 -9.43
N LEU A 64 7.85 13.89 -8.38
CA LEU A 64 7.39 14.82 -7.34
C LEU A 64 8.57 15.39 -6.55
N ASP A 65 9.60 14.60 -6.26
CA ASP A 65 10.81 15.08 -5.57
C ASP A 65 11.66 15.99 -6.46
N ASN A 66 11.82 15.65 -7.73
CA ASN A 66 12.73 16.36 -8.64
C ASN A 66 12.12 17.63 -9.24
N CYS A 67 10.79 17.70 -9.37
CA CYS A 67 10.14 18.77 -10.13
C CYS A 67 9.19 19.63 -9.30
N ALA A 68 8.62 19.14 -8.19
CA ALA A 68 7.63 19.87 -7.43
C ALA A 68 8.29 20.77 -6.36
N SER A 69 7.86 22.03 -6.29
CA SER A 69 8.22 22.96 -5.21
C SER A 69 7.28 22.85 -3.99
N GLY A 70 6.18 22.12 -4.13
CA GLY A 70 5.21 21.85 -3.08
C GLY A 70 4.20 20.79 -3.49
N ILE A 71 3.67 20.09 -2.50
CA ILE A 71 2.66 19.06 -2.64
C ILE A 71 1.31 19.58 -2.14
N LEU A 72 0.27 19.32 -2.88
CA LEU A 72 -1.11 19.57 -2.51
C LEU A 72 -1.79 18.22 -2.23
N GLU A 73 -2.07 17.93 -0.96
CA GLU A 73 -2.82 16.75 -0.55
C GLU A 73 -4.31 17.06 -0.55
N LEU A 74 -5.09 16.27 -1.28
CA LEU A 74 -6.55 16.32 -1.25
C LEU A 74 -7.08 15.11 -0.51
N GLU A 75 -7.59 15.31 0.71
CA GLU A 75 -8.16 14.26 1.54
C GLU A 75 -9.51 14.71 2.10
N ASP A 76 -10.56 13.90 1.98
CA ASP A 76 -11.93 14.19 2.47
C ASP A 76 -12.48 15.57 2.03
N GLY A 77 -12.14 16.02 0.82
CA GLY A 77 -12.54 17.32 0.30
C GLY A 77 -11.75 18.51 0.85
N LEU A 78 -10.75 18.27 1.67
CA LEU A 78 -9.85 19.28 2.23
C LEU A 78 -8.53 19.29 1.47
N LEU A 79 -8.07 20.49 1.11
CA LEU A 79 -6.79 20.70 0.46
C LEU A 79 -5.77 21.18 1.49
N ARG A 80 -4.67 20.45 1.63
CA ARG A 80 -3.52 20.81 2.47
C ARG A 80 -2.30 21.03 1.61
N ARG A 81 -1.51 22.07 1.92
CA ARG A 81 -0.29 22.37 1.20
C ARG A 81 0.94 22.06 2.06
N TYR A 82 1.88 21.35 1.46
CA TYR A 82 3.21 21.07 2.01
C TYR A 82 4.27 21.69 1.09
N THR A 83 5.31 22.26 1.66
CA THR A 83 6.46 22.79 0.92
C THR A 83 7.51 21.69 0.73
N GLY A 84 8.16 21.66 -0.43
CA GLY A 84 9.14 20.65 -0.79
C GLY A 84 8.57 19.54 -1.67
N GLY A 85 9.36 18.54 -1.97
CA GLY A 85 8.99 17.36 -2.77
C GLY A 85 8.20 16.32 -1.98
N TYR A 86 8.07 15.15 -2.57
CA TYR A 86 7.36 14.02 -1.96
C TYR A 86 8.01 13.54 -0.66
N SER A 87 9.33 13.45 -0.62
CA SER A 87 10.08 13.03 0.57
C SER A 87 9.86 13.97 1.76
N ASP A 88 9.80 15.28 1.52
CA ASP A 88 9.50 16.29 2.55
C ASP A 88 8.04 16.20 3.03
N TYR A 89 7.10 16.05 2.09
CA TYR A 89 5.69 15.82 2.38
C TYR A 89 5.52 14.59 3.26
N ARG A 90 6.09 13.44 2.85
CA ARG A 90 6.00 12.18 3.57
C ARG A 90 6.51 12.29 5.00
N ARG A 91 7.70 12.86 5.20
CA ARG A 91 8.26 13.07 6.54
C ARG A 91 7.31 13.85 7.44
N ARG A 92 6.81 15.01 6.95
CA ARG A 92 5.87 15.84 7.72
C ARG A 92 4.56 15.13 8.00
N ARG A 93 4.05 14.41 7.02
CA ARG A 93 2.80 13.66 7.18
C ARG A 93 2.93 12.53 8.20
N GLU A 94 4.06 11.82 8.22
CA GLU A 94 4.38 10.82 9.23
C GLU A 94 4.46 11.42 10.63
N GLU A 95 5.08 12.60 10.77
CA GLU A 95 5.16 13.35 12.03
C GLU A 95 3.77 13.79 12.52
N GLU A 96 2.92 14.33 11.64
CA GLU A 96 1.54 14.72 11.95
C GLU A 96 0.71 13.51 12.40
N ILE A 97 0.81 12.40 11.69
CA ILE A 97 0.11 11.15 12.03
C ILE A 97 0.60 10.61 13.38
N ALA A 98 1.91 10.61 13.61
CA ALA A 98 2.49 10.16 14.87
C ALA A 98 2.01 11.03 16.05
N ALA A 99 2.02 12.35 15.89
CA ALA A 99 1.52 13.29 16.89
C ALA A 99 0.02 13.09 17.18
N ALA A 100 -0.80 12.90 16.13
CA ALA A 100 -2.23 12.63 16.28
C ALA A 100 -2.50 11.32 17.04
N TRP A 101 -1.73 10.27 16.78
CA TRP A 101 -1.82 9.00 17.51
C TRP A 101 -1.37 9.15 18.98
N GLU A 102 -0.33 9.92 19.24
CA GLU A 102 0.12 10.20 20.59
C GLU A 102 -0.95 10.94 21.39
N ASP A 103 -1.58 11.95 20.78
CA ASP A 103 -2.70 12.68 21.39
C ASP A 103 -3.92 11.79 21.63
N PHE A 104 -4.26 10.90 20.68
CA PHE A 104 -5.33 9.91 20.85
C PHE A 104 -5.05 8.98 22.04
N HIS A 105 -3.83 8.42 22.12
CA HIS A 105 -3.46 7.56 23.24
C HIS A 105 -3.41 8.31 24.57
N ARG A 106 -2.97 9.57 24.57
CA ARG A 106 -2.97 10.44 25.76
C ARG A 106 -4.39 10.68 26.24
N ALA A 107 -5.31 11.04 25.33
CA ALA A 107 -6.73 11.21 25.62
C ALA A 107 -7.38 9.92 26.15
N GLY A 108 -7.02 8.76 25.56
CA GLY A 108 -7.47 7.46 26.04
C GLY A 108 -7.05 7.17 27.49
N ARG A 109 -5.78 7.44 27.82
CA ARG A 109 -5.27 7.30 29.20
C ARG A 109 -5.95 8.28 30.18
N GLU A 110 -6.19 9.52 29.76
CA GLU A 110 -6.92 10.51 30.58
C GLU A 110 -8.37 10.06 30.82
N ARG A 111 -9.06 9.58 29.77
CA ARG A 111 -10.41 9.02 29.87
C ARG A 111 -10.47 7.85 30.87
N ALA A 112 -9.53 6.91 30.78
CA ALA A 112 -9.47 5.77 31.69
C ALA A 112 -9.32 6.21 33.17
N LYS A 113 -8.42 7.15 33.45
CA LYS A 113 -8.25 7.73 34.80
C LYS A 113 -9.50 8.43 35.32
N LEU A 114 -10.17 9.18 34.43
CA LEU A 114 -11.41 9.87 34.81
C LEU A 114 -12.55 8.88 35.10
N LEU A 115 -12.68 7.81 34.31
CA LEU A 115 -13.67 6.75 34.53
C LEU A 115 -13.42 6.02 35.87
N GLU A 116 -12.17 5.66 36.14
CA GLU A 116 -11.80 5.01 37.40
C GLU A 116 -12.10 5.91 38.60
N GLY A 117 -11.76 7.20 38.53
CA GLY A 117 -12.09 8.18 39.54
C GLY A 117 -13.60 8.39 39.73
N LEU A 118 -14.35 8.35 38.60
CA LEU A 118 -15.82 8.44 38.66
C LEU A 118 -16.42 7.20 39.32
N ASN A 119 -15.98 6.00 38.95
CA ASN A 119 -16.48 4.74 39.53
C ASN A 119 -16.18 4.64 41.01
N ARG A 120 -14.98 5.04 41.47
CA ARG A 120 -14.66 5.10 42.90
C ARG A 120 -15.62 6.05 43.66
N ARG A 121 -15.94 7.22 43.11
CA ARG A 121 -16.87 8.19 43.73
C ARG A 121 -18.31 7.70 43.74
N LEU A 122 -18.77 7.06 42.66
CA LEU A 122 -20.11 6.46 42.59
C LEU A 122 -20.23 5.28 43.57
N GLY A 123 -19.19 4.45 43.72
CA GLY A 123 -19.14 3.39 44.72
C GLY A 123 -19.16 3.91 46.17
N LEU A 124 -18.57 5.08 46.42
CA LEU A 124 -18.69 5.75 47.72
C LEU A 124 -20.13 6.24 47.98
N LEU A 125 -20.78 6.85 46.99
CA LEU A 125 -22.20 7.26 47.10
C LEU A 125 -23.11 6.07 47.40
N HIS A 126 -22.94 4.96 46.65
CA HIS A 126 -23.75 3.74 46.85
C HIS A 126 -23.56 3.14 48.24
N ARG A 127 -22.35 3.16 48.81
CA ARG A 127 -22.09 2.72 50.18
C ARG A 127 -22.67 3.68 51.21
N MET A 128 -22.73 4.97 50.90
CA MET A 128 -23.37 5.98 51.78
C MET A 128 -24.90 5.83 51.75
N GLU A 129 -25.51 5.49 50.61
CA GLU A 129 -26.95 5.28 50.46
C GLU A 129 -27.40 3.90 50.97
N GLY A 130 -26.58 2.83 50.77
CA GLY A 130 -26.87 1.48 51.20
C GLY A 130 -26.52 1.13 52.64
N GLY A 131 -25.75 1.98 53.30
CA GLY A 131 -25.50 1.92 54.74
C GLY A 131 -26.74 2.41 55.52
N GLY A 132 -27.83 1.67 55.39
CA GLY A 132 -29.10 1.93 56.06
C GLY A 132 -28.88 2.10 57.53
N PHE A 133 -29.35 3.20 58.02
CA PHE A 133 -29.49 3.57 59.42
C PHE A 133 -30.32 2.49 60.15
N SER A 134 -29.67 1.42 60.55
CA SER A 134 -30.19 0.47 61.53
C SER A 134 -29.72 0.97 62.91
N GLY A 135 -30.52 1.77 63.55
CA GLY A 135 -30.21 2.19 64.91
C GLY A 135 -30.95 3.48 65.31
N THR A 136 -32.04 3.28 66.04
CA THR A 136 -32.68 4.20 67.05
C THR A 136 -32.91 5.65 66.67
N ALA A 137 -34.17 6.05 66.73
CA ALA A 137 -34.76 7.32 66.43
C ALA A 137 -34.27 8.45 67.36
N HIS A 138 -33.05 8.94 67.21
CA HIS A 138 -32.60 10.24 67.72
C HIS A 138 -31.36 10.73 67.03
N ALA A 139 -31.34 10.65 65.67
CA ALA A 139 -30.26 11.22 64.91
C ALA A 139 -30.53 12.69 64.59
N ASN A 140 -29.74 13.55 65.19
CA ASN A 140 -29.72 14.99 65.04
C ASN A 140 -29.89 15.44 63.57
N ARG A 141 -30.85 16.40 63.34
CA ARG A 141 -31.03 17.11 62.05
C ARG A 141 -29.74 17.64 61.47
N ALA A 142 -28.73 17.98 62.27
CA ALA A 142 -27.39 18.40 61.82
C ALA A 142 -26.57 17.30 61.09
N GLY A 143 -26.78 16.03 61.42
CA GLY A 143 -26.12 14.90 60.75
C GLY A 143 -26.69 14.63 59.34
N SER A 144 -28.02 14.77 59.22
CA SER A 144 -28.72 14.62 57.90
C SER A 144 -28.34 15.72 56.92
N ASP A 145 -28.21 16.98 57.37
CA ASP A 145 -27.81 18.11 56.51
C ASP A 145 -26.36 18.00 56.04
N SER A 146 -25.46 17.55 56.89
CA SER A 146 -24.04 17.34 56.49
C SER A 146 -23.88 16.20 55.48
N PHE A 147 -24.67 15.16 55.62
CA PHE A 147 -24.73 14.02 54.70
C PHE A 147 -25.27 14.45 53.32
N SER A 148 -26.41 15.13 53.29
CA SER A 148 -27.01 15.65 52.06
C SER A 148 -26.07 16.59 51.30
N ARG A 149 -25.37 17.49 52.02
CA ARG A 149 -24.36 18.38 51.41
C ARG A 149 -23.18 17.63 50.82
N ARG A 150 -22.68 16.55 51.47
CA ARG A 150 -21.61 15.69 50.94
C ARG A 150 -22.06 14.92 49.70
N ALA A 151 -23.23 14.32 49.74
CA ALA A 151 -23.81 13.61 48.57
C ALA A 151 -24.01 14.55 47.38
N ALA A 152 -24.57 15.76 47.61
CA ALA A 152 -24.72 16.78 46.56
C ALA A 152 -23.37 17.22 45.97
N LYS A 153 -22.32 17.38 46.80
CA LYS A 153 -20.96 17.71 46.32
C LYS A 153 -20.39 16.60 45.44
N VAL A 154 -20.52 15.32 45.82
CA VAL A 154 -20.05 14.19 45.03
C VAL A 154 -20.83 14.09 43.73
N ALA A 155 -22.15 14.24 43.73
CA ALA A 155 -22.99 14.23 42.54
C ALA A 155 -22.64 15.38 41.56
N ARG A 156 -22.38 16.59 42.07
CA ARG A 156 -21.91 17.73 41.25
C ARG A 156 -20.58 17.44 40.60
N THR A 157 -19.61 16.88 41.32
CA THR A 157 -18.31 16.51 40.81
C THR A 157 -18.43 15.39 39.76
N ALA A 158 -19.29 14.39 40.00
CA ALA A 158 -19.55 13.32 39.05
C ALA A 158 -20.11 13.86 37.72
N ARG A 159 -21.03 14.84 37.74
CA ARG A 159 -21.53 15.49 36.51
C ARG A 159 -20.42 16.23 35.75
N THR A 160 -19.53 16.92 36.45
CA THR A 160 -18.40 17.62 35.83
C THR A 160 -17.46 16.65 35.16
N VAL A 161 -17.14 15.53 35.84
CA VAL A 161 -16.29 14.48 35.25
C VAL A 161 -16.94 13.83 34.03
N LYS A 162 -18.25 13.51 34.09
CA LYS A 162 -19.00 12.98 32.94
C LYS A 162 -18.96 13.94 31.74
N ARG A 163 -19.13 15.25 31.95
CA ARG A 163 -19.02 16.26 30.89
C ARG A 163 -17.60 16.29 30.27
N ARG A 164 -16.57 16.18 31.12
CA ARG A 164 -15.19 16.15 30.64
C ARG A 164 -14.90 14.90 29.82
N ILE A 165 -15.41 13.74 30.23
CA ILE A 165 -15.31 12.49 29.46
C ILE A 165 -15.99 12.65 28.09
N ALA A 166 -17.23 13.11 28.06
CA ALA A 166 -17.99 13.33 26.82
C ALA A 166 -17.26 14.28 25.85
N ARG A 167 -16.63 15.34 26.39
CA ARG A 167 -15.83 16.26 25.58
C ARG A 167 -14.57 15.60 25.02
N LEU A 168 -13.85 14.81 25.81
CA LEU A 168 -12.69 14.03 25.34
C LEU A 168 -13.10 13.04 24.25
N GLU A 169 -14.23 12.36 24.40
CA GLU A 169 -14.77 11.42 23.41
C GLU A 169 -15.13 12.11 22.09
N ALA A 170 -15.74 13.30 22.16
CA ALA A 170 -16.14 14.04 20.97
C ALA A 170 -14.96 14.72 20.24
N GLU A 171 -13.99 15.26 20.97
CA GLU A 171 -12.94 16.12 20.39
C GLU A 171 -11.62 15.38 20.14
N ARG A 172 -11.24 14.38 20.94
CA ARG A 172 -9.90 13.79 20.93
C ARG A 172 -9.86 12.27 20.79
N LEU A 173 -10.98 11.57 20.98
CA LEU A 173 -11.05 10.12 20.80
C LEU A 173 -11.59 9.72 19.44
N VAL A 174 -11.46 10.60 18.45
CA VAL A 174 -11.61 10.23 17.04
C VAL A 174 -10.30 9.56 16.62
N GLN A 175 -10.39 8.31 16.20
CA GLN A 175 -9.22 7.55 15.75
C GLN A 175 -8.56 8.26 14.57
N PRO A 176 -7.27 8.64 14.66
CA PRO A 176 -6.57 9.28 13.55
C PRO A 176 -6.54 8.36 12.33
N LYS A 177 -6.86 8.92 11.15
CA LYS A 177 -6.63 8.26 9.87
C LYS A 177 -5.12 8.20 9.60
N GLY A 178 -4.68 7.22 8.84
CA GLY A 178 -3.32 7.27 8.30
C GLY A 178 -2.19 6.77 9.21
N ARG A 179 -2.45 5.96 10.26
CA ARG A 179 -1.39 5.02 10.60
C ARG A 179 -1.24 4.17 9.36
N GLY A 180 -0.18 4.50 8.58
CA GLY A 180 0.14 3.71 7.41
C GLY A 180 -0.07 2.26 7.79
N LEU A 181 -0.96 1.62 7.11
CA LEU A 181 -1.28 0.24 7.35
C LEU A 181 0.04 -0.51 7.23
N LYS A 182 0.74 -0.69 8.36
CA LYS A 182 1.72 -1.74 8.42
C LYS A 182 0.91 -3.03 8.33
N ILE A 183 0.41 -3.26 7.12
CA ILE A 183 -0.13 -4.53 6.73
C ILE A 183 1.07 -5.46 6.87
N ARG A 184 1.10 -6.18 7.97
CA ARG A 184 1.95 -7.34 8.12
C ARG A 184 1.05 -8.53 7.82
N PRO A 185 0.90 -8.91 6.54
CA PRO A 185 0.26 -10.18 6.25
C PRO A 185 1.07 -11.23 7.00
N PRO A 186 0.44 -12.25 7.57
CA PRO A 186 1.14 -13.44 8.01
C PRO A 186 1.67 -14.11 6.75
N LEU A 187 2.84 -13.71 6.28
CA LEU A 187 3.50 -14.40 5.18
C LEU A 187 3.91 -15.75 5.75
N ASN A 188 3.34 -16.82 5.23
CA ASN A 188 3.79 -18.16 5.51
C ASN A 188 5.25 -18.28 5.06
N GLU A 189 6.05 -19.03 5.80
CA GLU A 189 7.37 -19.38 5.31
C GLU A 189 7.21 -20.13 3.98
N PRO A 190 7.79 -19.64 2.89
CA PRO A 190 7.64 -20.29 1.61
C PRO A 190 8.28 -21.68 1.63
N PRO A 191 7.70 -22.67 0.96
CA PRO A 191 8.28 -23.99 0.88
C PRO A 191 9.69 -23.93 0.25
N ARG A 192 10.57 -24.82 0.66
CA ARG A 192 11.95 -24.85 0.17
C ARG A 192 11.97 -25.19 -1.32
N ALA A 193 12.61 -24.37 -2.12
CA ALA A 193 13.00 -24.65 -3.51
C ALA A 193 14.48 -25.00 -3.60
N GLY A 194 14.91 -25.49 -4.76
CA GLY A 194 16.30 -25.63 -5.10
C GLY A 194 17.05 -24.28 -5.07
N GLU A 195 18.38 -24.30 -5.13
CA GLU A 195 19.23 -23.11 -5.14
C GLU A 195 18.97 -22.24 -6.37
N VAL A 196 18.80 -22.87 -7.54
CA VAL A 196 18.42 -22.20 -8.79
C VAL A 196 16.90 -22.26 -8.91
N VAL A 197 16.27 -21.08 -8.92
CA VAL A 197 14.81 -20.92 -8.97
C VAL A 197 14.31 -20.79 -10.41
N ALA A 198 15.06 -20.10 -11.26
CA ALA A 198 14.75 -19.99 -12.68
C ALA A 198 16.05 -19.88 -13.51
N ARG A 199 16.05 -20.45 -14.70
CA ARG A 199 17.22 -20.43 -15.57
C ARG A 199 16.84 -20.38 -17.04
N THR A 200 17.63 -19.63 -17.82
CA THR A 200 17.66 -19.72 -19.28
C THR A 200 19.09 -20.02 -19.75
N GLU A 201 19.22 -20.87 -20.75
CA GLU A 201 20.50 -21.17 -21.38
C GLU A 201 20.35 -21.02 -22.89
N LYS A 202 21.13 -20.10 -23.46
CA LYS A 202 21.09 -19.75 -24.89
C LYS A 202 19.67 -19.61 -25.41
N LEU A 203 18.84 -18.83 -24.69
CA LEU A 203 17.42 -18.65 -25.03
C LEU A 203 17.29 -17.85 -26.32
N TYR A 204 16.63 -18.44 -27.31
CA TYR A 204 16.21 -17.79 -28.56
C TYR A 204 14.68 -17.68 -28.55
N PHE A 205 14.18 -16.53 -28.97
CA PHE A 205 12.73 -16.32 -29.10
C PHE A 205 12.42 -15.25 -30.15
N ALA A 206 11.42 -15.53 -30.97
CA ALA A 206 10.78 -14.58 -31.86
C ALA A 206 9.24 -14.78 -31.79
N HIS A 207 8.48 -13.73 -31.87
CA HIS A 207 7.04 -13.83 -32.10
C HIS A 207 6.74 -14.24 -33.52
N LEU A 208 5.61 -14.90 -33.76
CA LEU A 208 5.22 -15.38 -35.10
C LEU A 208 5.27 -14.22 -36.10
N GLY A 209 6.13 -14.34 -37.12
CA GLY A 209 6.32 -13.33 -38.15
C GLY A 209 7.01 -12.04 -37.72
N GLY A 210 7.52 -11.98 -36.48
CA GLY A 210 8.23 -10.83 -35.94
C GLY A 210 9.77 -11.00 -35.97
N PRO A 211 10.51 -9.95 -35.63
CA PRO A 211 11.96 -10.02 -35.48
C PRO A 211 12.33 -10.87 -34.25
N GLU A 212 13.57 -11.37 -34.28
CA GLU A 212 14.16 -12.04 -33.11
C GLU A 212 14.18 -11.08 -31.91
N LEU A 213 13.63 -11.55 -30.79
CA LEU A 213 13.54 -10.78 -29.52
C LEU A 213 14.70 -11.14 -28.60
N PHE A 214 15.07 -12.43 -28.55
CA PHE A 214 16.21 -12.95 -27.78
C PHE A 214 17.08 -13.79 -28.68
N GLY A 215 18.39 -13.52 -28.68
CA GLY A 215 19.39 -14.18 -29.49
C GLY A 215 20.48 -14.84 -28.64
N GLY A 216 20.12 -15.86 -27.84
CA GLY A 216 21.08 -16.56 -26.97
C GLY A 216 21.17 -15.96 -25.56
N LEU A 217 20.03 -15.58 -24.95
CA LEU A 217 19.97 -14.96 -23.64
C LEU A 217 20.19 -15.99 -22.51
N ASP A 218 21.20 -15.73 -21.67
CA ASP A 218 21.48 -16.50 -20.46
C ASP A 218 21.04 -15.70 -19.23
N PHE A 219 20.31 -16.36 -18.32
CA PHE A 219 19.84 -15.79 -17.07
C PHE A 219 19.73 -16.85 -15.99
N THR A 220 20.09 -16.51 -14.77
CA THR A 220 19.90 -17.39 -13.61
C THR A 220 19.41 -16.58 -12.43
N LEU A 221 18.33 -17.05 -11.83
CA LEU A 221 17.73 -16.50 -10.60
C LEU A 221 17.94 -17.49 -9.46
N HIS A 222 18.53 -17.02 -8.37
CA HIS A 222 18.79 -17.82 -7.19
C HIS A 222 17.71 -17.61 -6.11
N ARG A 223 17.61 -18.59 -5.23
CA ARG A 223 16.68 -18.55 -4.12
C ARG A 223 16.94 -17.36 -3.18
N GLY A 224 15.88 -16.66 -2.82
CA GLY A 224 15.92 -15.50 -1.93
C GLY A 224 16.32 -14.19 -2.59
N GLU A 225 16.72 -14.20 -3.87
CA GLU A 225 17.01 -12.97 -4.60
C GLU A 225 15.73 -12.18 -4.90
N ARG A 226 15.87 -10.85 -4.90
CA ARG A 226 14.85 -9.90 -5.37
C ARG A 226 15.40 -9.18 -6.58
N VAL A 227 14.97 -9.62 -7.74
CA VAL A 227 15.52 -9.18 -9.02
C VAL A 227 14.51 -8.29 -9.73
N ARG A 228 14.95 -7.06 -10.02
CA ARG A 228 14.25 -6.16 -10.94
C ARG A 228 14.71 -6.40 -12.37
N LEU A 229 13.77 -6.66 -13.27
CA LEU A 229 13.99 -6.68 -14.70
C LEU A 229 13.58 -5.33 -15.28
N ALA A 230 14.57 -4.53 -15.70
CA ALA A 230 14.39 -3.19 -16.26
C ALA A 230 14.65 -3.19 -17.77
N GLY A 231 14.38 -2.08 -18.44
CA GLY A 231 14.63 -1.89 -19.88
C GLY A 231 13.51 -1.14 -20.59
N PRO A 232 13.74 -0.71 -21.82
CA PRO A 232 12.78 0.06 -22.60
C PRO A 232 11.46 -0.70 -22.83
N ASN A 233 10.41 0.05 -23.19
CA ASN A 233 9.16 -0.57 -23.61
C ASN A 233 9.38 -1.39 -24.89
N GLY A 234 8.81 -2.60 -24.91
CA GLY A 234 8.97 -3.53 -26.03
C GLY A 234 10.27 -4.33 -26.04
N SER A 235 11.16 -4.19 -25.04
CA SER A 235 12.41 -4.97 -24.96
C SER A 235 12.21 -6.46 -24.67
N GLY A 236 10.97 -6.91 -24.34
CA GLY A 236 10.66 -8.32 -24.10
C GLY A 236 10.58 -8.74 -22.65
N LYS A 237 10.49 -7.80 -21.68
CA LYS A 237 10.40 -8.11 -20.24
C LYS A 237 9.26 -9.06 -19.91
N THR A 238 8.03 -8.71 -20.26
CA THR A 238 6.84 -9.58 -20.10
C THR A 238 6.99 -10.91 -20.84
N THR A 239 7.59 -10.91 -22.03
CA THR A 239 7.84 -12.14 -22.80
C THR A 239 8.82 -13.07 -22.06
N LEU A 240 9.89 -12.53 -21.48
CA LEU A 240 10.82 -13.32 -20.67
C LEU A 240 10.13 -13.93 -19.45
N LEU A 241 9.29 -13.15 -18.74
CA LEU A 241 8.51 -13.68 -17.61
C LEU A 241 7.62 -14.85 -18.04
N ARG A 242 6.91 -14.73 -19.17
CA ARG A 242 6.03 -15.79 -19.69
C ARG A 242 6.80 -17.03 -20.16
N LEU A 243 7.97 -16.85 -20.73
CA LEU A 243 8.85 -17.98 -21.09
C LEU A 243 9.32 -18.72 -19.84
N LEU A 244 9.76 -18.02 -18.79
CA LEU A 244 10.16 -18.62 -17.52
C LEU A 244 9.02 -19.39 -16.85
N LEU A 245 7.78 -18.90 -16.96
CA LEU A 245 6.58 -19.56 -16.43
C LEU A 245 6.07 -20.71 -17.30
N GLY A 246 6.66 -20.91 -18.49
CA GLY A 246 6.22 -21.95 -19.42
C GLY A 246 4.93 -21.62 -20.20
N GLU A 247 4.47 -20.37 -20.16
CA GLU A 247 3.31 -19.88 -20.92
C GLU A 247 3.62 -19.72 -22.41
N LEU A 248 4.91 -19.56 -22.74
CA LEU A 248 5.43 -19.51 -24.11
C LEU A 248 6.53 -20.55 -24.27
N ALA A 249 6.60 -21.15 -25.46
CA ALA A 249 7.68 -22.04 -25.81
C ALA A 249 8.84 -21.26 -26.43
N PRO A 250 10.12 -21.54 -26.06
CA PRO A 250 11.28 -20.90 -26.71
C PRO A 250 11.43 -21.37 -28.14
N SER A 251 12.01 -20.53 -29.00
CA SER A 251 12.39 -20.90 -30.36
C SER A 251 13.66 -21.74 -30.38
N GLY A 252 14.50 -21.67 -29.38
CA GLY A 252 15.73 -22.42 -29.19
C GLY A 252 16.33 -22.19 -27.81
N GLY A 253 17.27 -23.04 -27.41
CA GLY A 253 17.84 -23.05 -26.07
C GLY A 253 16.93 -23.71 -25.05
N THR A 254 17.19 -23.47 -23.78
CA THR A 254 16.38 -23.98 -22.65
C THR A 254 15.92 -22.87 -21.74
N VAL A 255 14.71 -23.01 -21.17
CA VAL A 255 14.14 -22.11 -20.19
C VAL A 255 13.26 -22.90 -19.23
N GLY A 256 13.30 -22.55 -17.96
CA GLY A 256 12.40 -23.19 -16.99
C GLY A 256 12.65 -22.80 -15.54
N LEU A 257 11.76 -23.31 -14.71
CA LEU A 257 11.83 -23.19 -13.27
C LEU A 257 12.58 -24.36 -12.64
N GLY A 258 13.25 -24.11 -11.54
CA GLY A 258 13.97 -25.11 -10.78
C GLY A 258 13.06 -26.10 -10.04
N ALA A 259 13.66 -27.15 -9.48
CA ALA A 259 12.92 -28.17 -8.74
C ALA A 259 12.25 -27.59 -7.49
N GLY A 260 10.98 -27.95 -7.27
CA GLY A 260 10.19 -27.49 -6.11
C GLY A 260 9.77 -26.03 -6.15
N VAL A 261 9.98 -25.33 -7.26
CA VAL A 261 9.52 -23.96 -7.42
C VAL A 261 8.01 -23.92 -7.64
N ARG A 262 7.32 -23.10 -6.83
CA ARG A 262 5.90 -22.81 -6.92
C ARG A 262 5.72 -21.33 -7.23
N PRO A 263 5.53 -20.95 -8.50
CA PRO A 263 5.38 -19.55 -8.88
C PRO A 263 3.99 -19.03 -8.53
N PHE A 264 3.94 -17.76 -8.10
CA PHE A 264 2.73 -16.94 -8.14
C PHE A 264 2.97 -15.83 -9.16
N HIS A 265 2.12 -15.76 -10.17
CA HIS A 265 2.23 -14.77 -11.24
C HIS A 265 1.17 -13.68 -11.08
N ALA A 266 1.60 -12.44 -11.03
CA ALA A 266 0.75 -11.28 -11.12
C ALA A 266 1.07 -10.52 -12.40
N ASP A 267 0.18 -10.63 -13.39
CA ASP A 267 0.30 -9.93 -14.66
C ASP A 267 -0.23 -8.49 -14.57
N GLN A 268 0.13 -7.66 -15.54
CA GLN A 268 -0.27 -6.26 -15.62
C GLN A 268 -1.80 -6.04 -15.69
N ARG A 269 -2.56 -7.03 -16.19
CA ARG A 269 -4.01 -6.92 -16.39
C ARG A 269 -4.81 -7.31 -15.15
N SER A 270 -4.40 -8.40 -14.53
CA SER A 270 -5.12 -9.00 -13.40
C SER A 270 -4.48 -8.72 -12.05
N ALA A 271 -3.22 -8.28 -12.02
CA ALA A 271 -2.42 -8.20 -10.79
C ALA A 271 -2.46 -9.51 -9.97
N GLY A 272 -2.59 -10.66 -10.65
CA GLY A 272 -2.77 -11.96 -10.00
C GLY A 272 -4.15 -12.16 -9.34
N LEU A 273 -5.10 -11.25 -9.59
CA LEU A 273 -6.46 -11.33 -9.07
C LEU A 273 -7.40 -11.97 -10.09
N PRO A 274 -8.36 -12.81 -9.66
CA PRO A 274 -9.38 -13.32 -10.57
C PRO A 274 -10.19 -12.17 -11.18
N ALA A 275 -10.54 -12.32 -12.45
CA ALA A 275 -11.31 -11.28 -13.17
C ALA A 275 -12.76 -11.19 -12.63
N ASP A 276 -13.31 -12.31 -12.24
CA ASP A 276 -14.68 -12.48 -11.79
C ASP A 276 -14.75 -12.90 -10.32
N GLY A 277 -15.92 -12.75 -9.71
CA GLY A 277 -16.16 -13.14 -8.33
C GLY A 277 -15.95 -12.00 -7.31
N THR A 278 -16.16 -12.34 -6.05
CA THR A 278 -16.00 -11.44 -4.90
C THR A 278 -14.62 -11.58 -4.28
N VAL A 279 -14.24 -10.63 -3.42
CA VAL A 279 -13.01 -10.70 -2.62
C VAL A 279 -12.93 -12.01 -1.83
N PHE A 280 -14.06 -12.45 -1.27
CA PHE A 280 -14.14 -13.69 -0.53
C PHE A 280 -13.91 -14.92 -1.42
N GLU A 281 -14.56 -14.97 -2.59
CA GLU A 281 -14.41 -16.05 -3.55
C GLU A 281 -12.99 -16.14 -4.10
N ALA A 282 -12.37 -15.01 -4.40
CA ALA A 282 -10.98 -14.93 -4.83
C ALA A 282 -10.02 -15.63 -3.86
N LEU A 283 -10.22 -15.46 -2.55
CA LEU A 283 -9.42 -16.14 -1.53
C LEU A 283 -9.82 -17.61 -1.40
N ARG A 284 -11.11 -17.91 -1.40
CA ARG A 284 -11.61 -19.29 -1.25
C ARG A 284 -11.11 -20.22 -2.36
N GLU A 285 -11.11 -19.76 -3.60
CA GLU A 285 -10.71 -20.55 -4.77
C GLU A 285 -9.20 -20.75 -4.88
N ASN A 286 -8.44 -19.78 -4.41
CA ASN A 286 -6.98 -19.83 -4.48
C ASN A 286 -6.30 -20.33 -3.21
N THR A 287 -7.09 -20.69 -2.18
CA THR A 287 -6.55 -21.15 -0.90
C THR A 287 -7.41 -22.26 -0.31
N GLY A 288 -6.82 -23.11 0.51
CA GLY A 288 -7.56 -24.13 1.29
C GLY A 288 -8.17 -23.61 2.59
N LEU A 289 -8.27 -22.29 2.76
CA LEU A 289 -8.72 -21.66 4.01
C LEU A 289 -10.23 -21.85 4.24
N THR A 290 -10.59 -22.04 5.49
CA THR A 290 -11.99 -22.03 5.94
C THR A 290 -12.58 -20.62 5.86
N ARG A 291 -13.91 -20.53 5.85
CA ARG A 291 -14.62 -19.24 5.85
C ARG A 291 -14.18 -18.30 6.98
N ASN A 292 -13.96 -18.84 8.16
CA ASN A 292 -13.54 -18.02 9.32
C ASN A 292 -12.11 -17.50 9.18
N GLU A 293 -11.20 -18.32 8.64
CA GLU A 293 -9.82 -17.94 8.38
C GLU A 293 -9.75 -16.86 7.30
N ILE A 294 -10.55 -16.95 6.24
CA ILE A 294 -10.65 -15.91 5.21
C ILE A 294 -11.13 -14.59 5.83
N HIS A 295 -12.21 -14.60 6.61
CA HIS A 295 -12.69 -13.38 7.27
C HIS A 295 -11.67 -12.80 8.25
N TYR A 296 -10.93 -13.64 8.97
CA TYR A 296 -9.87 -13.21 9.87
C TYR A 296 -8.72 -12.55 9.09
N LEU A 297 -8.30 -13.17 7.99
CA LEU A 297 -7.28 -12.61 7.11
C LEU A 297 -7.70 -11.26 6.53
N LEU A 298 -8.91 -11.18 5.98
CA LEU A 298 -9.48 -9.95 5.42
C LEU A 298 -9.55 -8.82 6.46
N ALA A 299 -9.95 -9.14 7.70
CA ALA A 299 -9.98 -8.16 8.79
C ALA A 299 -8.56 -7.64 9.13
N ARG A 300 -7.53 -8.49 9.10
CA ARG A 300 -6.12 -8.08 9.29
C ARG A 300 -5.62 -7.17 8.19
N LEU A 301 -6.16 -7.32 6.99
CA LEU A 301 -5.88 -6.50 5.82
C LEU A 301 -6.85 -5.32 5.70
N LEU A 302 -7.64 -5.08 6.76
CA LEU A 302 -8.59 -3.97 6.90
C LEU A 302 -9.71 -3.95 5.85
N PHE A 303 -10.08 -5.10 5.36
CA PHE A 303 -11.37 -5.25 4.69
C PHE A 303 -12.48 -5.29 5.74
N ARG A 304 -13.50 -4.49 5.55
CA ARG A 304 -14.73 -4.58 6.34
C ARG A 304 -15.49 -5.83 5.90
N ARG A 305 -16.35 -6.34 6.78
CA ARG A 305 -17.12 -7.54 6.48
C ARG A 305 -17.96 -7.42 5.20
N GLU A 306 -18.50 -6.25 4.98
CA GLU A 306 -19.29 -5.91 3.78
C GLU A 306 -18.44 -5.86 2.50
N GLU A 307 -17.18 -5.49 2.61
CA GLU A 307 -16.23 -5.42 1.51
C GLU A 307 -15.76 -6.80 1.04
N ALA A 308 -15.95 -7.84 1.85
CA ALA A 308 -15.65 -9.23 1.45
C ALA A 308 -16.53 -9.72 0.29
N GLU A 309 -17.76 -9.22 0.22
CA GLU A 309 -18.72 -9.56 -0.84
C GLU A 309 -18.63 -8.63 -2.06
N LYS A 310 -17.70 -7.66 -2.04
CA LYS A 310 -17.52 -6.72 -3.13
C LYS A 310 -16.89 -7.42 -4.35
N PRO A 311 -17.40 -7.19 -5.57
CA PRO A 311 -16.78 -7.72 -6.77
C PRO A 311 -15.33 -7.25 -6.93
N VAL A 312 -14.42 -8.14 -7.32
CA VAL A 312 -13.00 -7.81 -7.54
C VAL A 312 -12.84 -6.69 -8.57
N ALA A 313 -13.66 -6.71 -9.62
CA ALA A 313 -13.67 -5.66 -10.65
C ALA A 313 -14.01 -4.26 -10.12
N ALA A 314 -14.77 -4.17 -9.01
CA ALA A 314 -15.20 -2.91 -8.40
C ALA A 314 -14.24 -2.39 -7.31
N LEU A 315 -13.11 -3.07 -7.09
CA LEU A 315 -12.12 -2.66 -6.10
C LEU A 315 -11.36 -1.42 -6.55
N SER A 316 -11.13 -0.51 -5.61
CA SER A 316 -10.14 0.58 -5.77
C SER A 316 -8.72 0.01 -5.87
N GLY A 317 -7.75 0.80 -6.35
CA GLY A 317 -6.35 0.40 -6.40
C GLY A 317 -5.83 -0.12 -5.05
N GLY A 318 -6.13 0.60 -3.96
CA GLY A 318 -5.74 0.21 -2.60
C GLY A 318 -6.39 -1.08 -2.11
N GLU A 319 -7.66 -1.31 -2.44
CA GLU A 319 -8.33 -2.57 -2.11
C GLU A 319 -7.75 -3.74 -2.92
N ARG A 320 -7.40 -3.51 -4.18
CA ARG A 320 -6.72 -4.51 -5.03
C ARG A 320 -5.36 -4.88 -4.46
N ALA A 321 -4.54 -3.90 -4.07
CA ALA A 321 -3.24 -4.16 -3.42
C ALA A 321 -3.40 -4.99 -2.13
N ARG A 322 -4.40 -4.68 -1.31
CA ARG A 322 -4.69 -5.45 -0.09
C ARG A 322 -5.12 -6.89 -0.39
N LEU A 323 -5.97 -7.09 -1.41
CA LEU A 323 -6.37 -8.43 -1.84
C LEU A 323 -5.18 -9.21 -2.43
N PHE A 324 -4.36 -8.57 -3.24
CA PHE A 324 -3.11 -9.16 -3.72
C PHE A 324 -2.23 -9.63 -2.56
N LEU A 325 -2.01 -8.78 -1.55
CA LEU A 325 -1.25 -9.15 -0.36
C LEU A 325 -1.89 -10.28 0.44
N ALA A 326 -3.24 -10.34 0.47
CA ALA A 326 -3.96 -11.46 1.05
C ALA A 326 -3.62 -12.76 0.33
N LEU A 327 -3.71 -12.77 -0.99
CA LEU A 327 -3.40 -13.95 -1.81
C LEU A 327 -1.95 -14.38 -1.64
N VAL A 328 -1.00 -13.46 -1.77
CA VAL A 328 0.43 -13.77 -1.56
C VAL A 328 0.70 -14.35 -0.17
N SER A 329 0.00 -13.87 0.86
CA SER A 329 0.23 -14.31 2.24
C SER A 329 -0.23 -15.73 2.53
N VAL A 330 -1.15 -16.26 1.74
CA VAL A 330 -1.75 -17.59 1.96
C VAL A 330 -1.38 -18.60 0.89
N THR A 331 -0.82 -18.14 -0.25
CA THR A 331 -0.28 -19.07 -1.26
C THR A 331 1.02 -19.67 -0.76
N GLU A 332 1.22 -20.94 -1.09
CA GLU A 332 2.50 -21.62 -0.85
C GLU A 332 3.55 -21.27 -1.92
N ALA A 333 3.49 -20.08 -2.47
CA ALA A 333 4.44 -19.64 -3.46
C ALA A 333 5.82 -19.39 -2.83
N ASN A 334 6.89 -19.81 -3.52
CA ASN A 334 8.26 -19.50 -3.17
C ASN A 334 8.98 -18.64 -4.22
N LEU A 335 8.29 -18.36 -5.33
CA LEU A 335 8.67 -17.41 -6.36
C LEU A 335 7.48 -16.49 -6.66
N LEU A 336 7.66 -15.19 -6.48
CA LEU A 336 6.72 -14.18 -6.96
C LEU A 336 7.24 -13.63 -8.28
N VAL A 337 6.42 -13.68 -9.32
CA VAL A 337 6.68 -13.08 -10.63
C VAL A 337 5.68 -11.96 -10.84
N LEU A 338 6.15 -10.71 -10.83
CA LEU A 338 5.29 -9.52 -10.82
C LEU A 338 5.56 -8.67 -12.07
N ASP A 339 4.55 -8.48 -12.91
CA ASP A 339 4.62 -7.63 -14.09
C ASP A 339 3.83 -6.34 -13.86
N GLU A 340 4.55 -5.22 -13.65
CA GLU A 340 4.03 -3.88 -13.33
C GLU A 340 3.07 -3.86 -12.11
N PRO A 341 3.47 -4.38 -10.94
CA PRO A 341 2.59 -4.51 -9.79
C PRO A 341 2.18 -3.17 -9.18
N THR A 342 2.83 -2.08 -9.55
CA THR A 342 2.52 -0.72 -9.08
C THR A 342 1.53 0.01 -9.98
N ALA A 343 1.19 -0.54 -11.15
CA ALA A 343 0.28 0.08 -12.10
C ALA A 343 -1.11 0.29 -11.47
N HIS A 344 -1.65 1.49 -11.61
CA HIS A 344 -2.96 1.88 -11.09
C HIS A 344 -3.13 1.85 -9.56
N LEU A 345 -2.04 1.73 -8.80
CA LEU A 345 -2.04 1.84 -7.34
C LEU A 345 -1.77 3.29 -6.92
N ASP A 346 -2.45 3.71 -5.84
CA ASP A 346 -2.09 4.94 -5.16
C ASP A 346 -0.79 4.79 -4.34
N LEU A 347 -0.19 5.89 -3.95
CA LEU A 347 1.09 5.91 -3.23
C LEU A 347 1.06 5.10 -1.93
N ALA A 348 -0.04 5.16 -1.18
CA ALA A 348 -0.18 4.40 0.07
C ALA A 348 -0.20 2.89 -0.18
N SER A 349 -0.83 2.46 -1.27
CA SER A 349 -0.89 1.06 -1.70
C SER A 349 0.47 0.56 -2.19
N ILE A 350 1.21 1.39 -2.92
CA ILE A 350 2.58 1.07 -3.36
C ILE A 350 3.48 0.87 -2.13
N GLU A 351 3.41 1.76 -1.14
CA GLU A 351 4.20 1.63 0.10
C GLU A 351 3.83 0.39 0.93
N ALA A 352 2.54 0.04 0.97
CA ALA A 352 2.10 -1.18 1.62
C ALA A 352 2.64 -2.43 0.91
N LEU A 353 2.63 -2.44 -0.42
CA LEU A 353 3.20 -3.50 -1.25
C LEU A 353 4.71 -3.62 -1.04
N GLU A 354 5.46 -2.52 -1.06
CA GLU A 354 6.89 -2.49 -0.75
C GLU A 354 7.20 -3.11 0.62
N SER A 355 6.46 -2.65 1.65
CA SER A 355 6.63 -3.16 3.01
C SER A 355 6.35 -4.67 3.12
N ALA A 356 5.37 -5.18 2.38
CA ALA A 356 5.06 -6.59 2.36
C ALA A 356 6.12 -7.40 1.63
N LEU A 357 6.55 -6.96 0.45
CA LEU A 357 7.60 -7.64 -0.32
C LEU A 357 8.94 -7.61 0.40
N ALA A 358 9.27 -6.55 1.13
CA ALA A 358 10.48 -6.48 1.96
C ALA A 358 10.51 -7.56 3.06
N ASN A 359 9.35 -8.01 3.54
CA ASN A 359 9.23 -9.06 4.57
C ASN A 359 8.98 -10.47 3.97
N TYR A 360 8.87 -10.59 2.66
CA TYR A 360 8.69 -11.89 2.01
C TYR A 360 10.00 -12.65 1.95
N ALA A 361 10.03 -13.87 2.49
CA ALA A 361 11.23 -14.69 2.59
C ALA A 361 11.54 -15.50 1.32
N GLY A 362 10.67 -15.48 0.31
CA GLY A 362 10.85 -16.17 -0.97
C GLY A 362 11.64 -15.32 -1.99
N THR A 363 11.66 -15.81 -3.21
CA THR A 363 12.31 -15.15 -4.35
C THR A 363 11.33 -14.23 -5.04
N VAL A 364 11.78 -13.07 -5.51
CA VAL A 364 10.94 -12.10 -6.23
C VAL A 364 11.62 -11.72 -7.55
N LEU A 365 10.91 -11.91 -8.65
CA LEU A 365 11.28 -11.41 -9.97
C LEU A 365 10.21 -10.42 -10.42
N PHE A 366 10.58 -9.18 -10.69
CA PHE A 366 9.58 -8.17 -11.02
C PHE A 366 10.01 -7.21 -12.11
N VAL A 367 9.02 -6.74 -12.86
CA VAL A 367 9.12 -5.62 -13.80
C VAL A 367 8.38 -4.46 -13.20
N SER A 368 8.99 -3.28 -13.12
CA SER A 368 8.31 -2.04 -12.75
C SER A 368 9.01 -0.83 -13.32
N HIS A 369 8.22 0.12 -13.80
CA HIS A 369 8.68 1.45 -14.20
C HIS A 369 8.79 2.42 -13.01
N ASP A 370 8.21 2.09 -11.85
CA ASP A 370 8.41 2.84 -10.61
C ASP A 370 9.85 2.64 -10.11
N ARG A 371 10.66 3.69 -10.23
CA ARG A 371 12.08 3.66 -9.85
C ARG A 371 12.26 3.53 -8.34
N ALA A 372 11.40 4.20 -7.56
CA ALA A 372 11.45 4.13 -6.10
C ALA A 372 11.06 2.73 -5.61
N PHE A 373 10.00 2.13 -6.18
CA PHE A 373 9.64 0.74 -5.92
C PHE A 373 10.79 -0.21 -6.26
N GLY A 374 11.42 0.01 -7.42
CA GLY A 374 12.58 -0.78 -7.85
C GLY A 374 13.74 -0.74 -6.86
N ARG A 375 14.06 0.43 -6.30
CA ARG A 375 15.11 0.61 -5.28
C ARG A 375 14.74 0.04 -3.92
N ASN A 376 13.46 0.11 -3.54
CA ASN A 376 13.00 -0.32 -2.22
C ASN A 376 12.79 -1.83 -2.10
N VAL A 377 12.49 -2.51 -3.22
CA VAL A 377 12.19 -3.94 -3.26
C VAL A 377 13.33 -4.78 -3.84
N GLY A 378 14.03 -4.27 -4.87
CA GLY A 378 15.04 -5.02 -5.61
C GLY A 378 16.42 -4.95 -4.98
N ASP A 379 17.04 -6.12 -4.81
CA ASP A 379 18.45 -6.24 -4.38
C ASP A 379 19.41 -6.23 -5.58
N ARG A 380 18.90 -6.67 -6.75
CA ARG A 380 19.65 -6.77 -8.00
C ARG A 380 18.81 -6.24 -9.15
N ARG A 381 19.50 -5.66 -10.13
CA ARG A 381 18.87 -5.14 -11.34
C ARG A 381 19.50 -5.76 -12.58
N PHE A 382 18.65 -6.13 -13.53
CA PHE A 382 19.06 -6.52 -14.86
C PHE A 382 18.36 -5.63 -15.89
N ASP A 383 19.13 -5.09 -16.82
CA ASP A 383 18.63 -4.27 -17.91
C ASP A 383 18.54 -5.13 -19.17
N LEU A 384 17.33 -5.29 -19.71
CA LEU A 384 17.04 -6.01 -20.93
C LEU A 384 16.96 -5.01 -22.09
N GLU A 385 17.95 -5.01 -22.95
CA GLU A 385 18.03 -4.12 -24.11
C GLU A 385 18.61 -4.84 -25.32
N GLY A 386 17.97 -4.72 -26.48
CA GLY A 386 18.42 -5.36 -27.73
C GLY A 386 18.54 -6.88 -27.63
N GLY A 387 17.71 -7.54 -26.85
CA GLY A 387 17.71 -8.99 -26.65
C GLY A 387 18.83 -9.50 -25.73
N VAL A 388 19.58 -8.60 -25.09
CA VAL A 388 20.70 -8.93 -24.20
C VAL A 388 20.34 -8.47 -22.78
N LEU A 389 20.67 -9.30 -21.79
CA LEU A 389 20.51 -8.99 -20.38
C LEU A 389 21.85 -8.54 -19.79
N ARG A 390 21.87 -7.37 -19.16
CA ARG A 390 23.06 -6.83 -18.49
C ARG A 390 22.78 -6.63 -17.02
N PHE A 391 23.71 -7.01 -16.19
CA PHE A 391 23.67 -6.69 -14.76
C PHE A 391 24.10 -5.23 -14.55
N SER A 392 23.33 -4.46 -13.78
CA SER A 392 23.60 -3.05 -13.49
C SER A 392 23.49 -2.72 -11.99
#